data_d76ba1853e3d3cfe555f34e394ff3fe5
#
_entry.id   d76ba1853e3d3cfe555f34e394ff3fe5
#
_cell.length_a   1.000
_cell.length_b   1.000
_cell.length_c   1.000
_cell.angle_alpha   90.00
_cell.angle_beta   90.00
_cell.angle_gamma   90.00
#
_symmetry.space_group_name_H-M   'P 1'
#
loop_
_entity.id
_entity.type
_entity.pdbx_description
1 polymer ?
#
loop_
_entity_poly.entity_id
_entity_poly.type
_entity_poly.pdbx_seq_one_letter_code
_entity_poly.pdbx_strand_id
1 'polypeptide(L)'
;IYHTKKLIDTSLNNTQKLLHMRGRPKILLSTNYDDALKKIKKYHLNTLGIITDIRFPIKNKKNDFAGIKLAEKIRKFDKSIPIIFQSNHKIPKKYSKIYSAKFLDKNSPTLFKEMRNLMVNNFGFGDFKFRAPDGKVISKASNINQLKTKIKKISKESLLYHASNNHLSNWLAARGEFTLASKFREIRGDDFKKY
;
A
#
# COMPACT_ATOMS: atom_id res chain seq x y z
N ILE A 1 -5.65 8.42 18.46
CA ILE A 1 -4.25 7.92 18.54
C ILE A 1 -3.82 7.74 20.01
N TYR A 2 -4.20 8.63 20.95
CA TYR A 2 -3.79 8.55 22.36
C TYR A 2 -4.45 7.38 23.14
N HIS A 3 -5.71 7.04 22.87
CA HIS A 3 -6.41 5.95 23.58
C HIS A 3 -5.94 4.55 23.21
N THR A 4 -5.55 4.32 21.95
CA THR A 4 -5.00 3.03 21.52
C THR A 4 -3.61 2.75 22.10
N LYS A 5 -2.85 3.80 22.39
CA LYS A 5 -1.52 3.69 23.01
C LYS A 5 -1.60 3.16 24.45
N LYS A 6 -2.60 3.59 25.21
CA LYS A 6 -2.78 3.21 26.63
C LYS A 6 -3.22 1.75 26.82
N LEU A 7 -4.04 1.21 25.88
CA LEU A 7 -4.51 -0.19 25.92
C LEU A 7 -3.41 -1.20 25.53
N ILE A 8 -2.48 -0.80 24.66
CA ILE A 8 -1.35 -1.65 24.23
C ILE A 8 -0.23 -1.64 25.30
N ASP A 9 -0.08 -0.53 26.03
CA ASP A 9 1.01 -0.37 27.00
C ASP A 9 0.88 -1.23 28.28
N THR A 10 -0.30 -1.71 28.59
CA THR A 10 -0.54 -2.46 29.83
C THR A 10 -0.40 -3.98 29.73
N SER A 11 -0.41 -4.54 28.49
CA SER A 11 -0.42 -5.99 28.29
C SER A 11 0.81 -6.58 27.59
N LEU A 12 1.74 -5.75 27.11
CA LEU A 12 2.92 -6.19 26.37
C LEU A 12 4.20 -6.02 27.20
N ASN A 13 5.07 -7.05 27.20
CA ASN A 13 6.42 -6.91 27.75
C ASN A 13 7.28 -5.95 26.90
N ASN A 14 8.43 -5.49 27.43
CA ASN A 14 9.28 -4.51 26.76
C ASN A 14 9.78 -4.98 25.38
N THR A 15 10.02 -6.27 25.19
CA THR A 15 10.44 -6.85 23.91
C THR A 15 9.31 -6.78 22.88
N GLN A 16 8.09 -7.11 23.30
CA GLN A 16 6.91 -7.00 22.43
C GLN A 16 6.60 -5.54 22.08
N LYS A 17 6.76 -4.60 23.05
CA LYS A 17 6.64 -3.15 22.78
C LYS A 17 7.66 -2.69 21.74
N LEU A 18 8.92 -3.11 21.84
CA LEU A 18 9.98 -2.79 20.89
C LEU A 18 9.69 -3.37 19.50
N LEU A 19 9.21 -4.62 19.40
CA LEU A 19 8.83 -5.24 18.14
C LEU A 19 7.66 -4.49 17.49
N HIS A 20 6.63 -4.12 18.25
CA HIS A 20 5.52 -3.31 17.76
C HIS A 20 5.95 -1.91 17.32
N MET A 21 6.88 -1.27 18.03
CA MET A 21 7.44 0.02 17.62
C MET A 21 8.27 -0.06 16.34
N ARG A 22 9.04 -1.14 16.16
CA ARG A 22 9.79 -1.40 14.92
C ARG A 22 8.89 -1.71 13.72
N GLY A 23 7.75 -2.36 13.96
CA GLY A 23 6.75 -2.71 12.95
C GLY A 23 5.87 -1.55 12.49
N ARG A 24 5.96 -0.35 13.08
CA ARG A 24 5.15 0.79 12.65
C ARG A 24 5.62 1.32 11.30
N PRO A 25 4.69 1.62 10.38
CA PRO A 25 5.02 2.27 9.13
C PRO A 25 5.75 3.60 9.37
N LYS A 26 6.84 3.81 8.64
CA LYS A 26 7.60 5.07 8.65
C LYS A 26 7.26 5.88 7.41
N ILE A 27 7.19 7.19 7.56
CA ILE A 27 7.02 8.11 6.44
C ILE A 27 8.41 8.51 5.96
N LEU A 28 8.69 8.26 4.68
CA LEU A 28 9.89 8.74 4.00
C LEU A 28 9.50 9.95 3.14
N LEU A 29 9.80 11.14 3.64
CA LEU A 29 9.52 12.37 2.91
C LEU A 29 10.58 12.62 1.84
N SER A 30 10.14 13.08 0.67
CA SER A 30 11.00 13.56 -0.42
C SER A 30 10.41 14.83 -1.02
N THR A 31 11.27 15.80 -1.30
CA THR A 31 10.86 17.12 -1.84
C THR A 31 11.16 17.27 -3.32
N ASN A 32 11.90 16.32 -3.91
CA ASN A 32 12.26 16.32 -5.33
C ASN A 32 12.19 14.89 -5.92
N TYR A 33 12.20 14.81 -7.24
CA TYR A 33 12.06 13.57 -8.00
C TYR A 33 13.22 12.59 -7.76
N ASP A 34 14.45 13.09 -7.77
CA ASP A 34 15.65 12.23 -7.74
C ASP A 34 15.77 11.54 -6.37
N ASP A 35 15.54 12.29 -5.28
CA ASP A 35 15.48 11.74 -3.92
C ASP A 35 14.33 10.74 -3.74
N ALA A 36 13.14 11.09 -4.26
CA ALA A 36 11.99 10.18 -4.22
C ALA A 36 12.31 8.86 -4.93
N LEU A 37 12.85 8.93 -6.15
CA LEU A 37 13.19 7.75 -6.94
C LEU A 37 14.27 6.89 -6.27
N LYS A 38 15.30 7.53 -5.67
CA LYS A 38 16.35 6.84 -4.91
C LYS A 38 15.78 6.07 -3.72
N LYS A 39 14.92 6.71 -2.93
CA LYS A 39 14.26 6.08 -1.77
C LYS A 39 13.35 4.92 -2.20
N ILE A 40 12.53 5.13 -3.22
CA ILE A 40 11.62 4.10 -3.72
C ILE A 40 12.42 2.89 -4.22
N LYS A 41 13.45 3.07 -5.03
CA LYS A 41 14.31 1.97 -5.49
C LYS A 41 14.93 1.18 -4.34
N LYS A 42 15.36 1.89 -3.28
CA LYS A 42 15.97 1.25 -2.10
C LYS A 42 14.97 0.47 -1.26
N TYR A 43 13.74 0.97 -1.13
CA TYR A 43 12.77 0.48 -0.15
C TYR A 43 11.50 -0.12 -0.77
N HIS A 44 11.41 -0.28 -2.10
CA HIS A 44 10.17 -0.70 -2.79
C HIS A 44 9.56 -1.98 -2.21
N LEU A 45 10.36 -2.97 -1.84
CA LEU A 45 9.89 -4.23 -1.26
C LEU A 45 9.17 -4.05 0.10
N ASN A 46 9.48 -2.97 0.83
CA ASN A 46 8.88 -2.66 2.13
C ASN A 46 7.97 -1.42 2.08
N THR A 47 7.69 -0.91 0.87
CA THR A 47 6.84 0.27 0.67
C THR A 47 5.38 -0.16 0.63
N LEU A 48 4.58 0.30 1.59
CA LEU A 48 3.14 0.01 1.67
C LEU A 48 2.33 0.82 0.66
N GLY A 49 2.81 2.01 0.29
CA GLY A 49 2.17 2.89 -0.68
C GLY A 49 2.91 4.21 -0.83
N ILE A 50 2.60 4.92 -1.88
CA ILE A 50 3.21 6.19 -2.23
C ILE A 50 2.11 7.23 -2.38
N ILE A 51 2.30 8.37 -1.71
CA ILE A 51 1.49 9.57 -1.91
C ILE A 51 2.41 10.60 -2.56
N THR A 52 2.04 11.08 -3.73
CA THR A 52 2.88 12.01 -4.49
C THR A 52 2.07 13.19 -5.02
N ASP A 53 2.62 14.37 -4.88
CA ASP A 53 2.13 15.52 -5.64
C ASP A 53 2.35 15.29 -7.13
N ILE A 54 1.55 15.95 -7.95
CA ILE A 54 1.74 15.93 -9.40
C ILE A 54 2.91 16.85 -9.80
N ARG A 55 3.05 18.00 -9.12
CA ARG A 55 3.99 19.07 -9.46
C ARG A 55 5.07 19.22 -8.40
N PHE A 56 6.30 18.90 -8.74
CA PHE A 56 7.48 19.12 -7.91
C PHE A 56 8.78 19.13 -8.76
N PRO A 57 9.93 19.56 -8.20
CA PRO A 57 11.17 19.68 -8.98
C PRO A 57 11.72 18.34 -9.47
N ILE A 58 12.21 18.37 -10.72
CA ILE A 58 13.11 17.36 -11.31
C ILE A 58 14.42 18.11 -11.63
N LYS A 59 15.56 17.64 -11.12
CA LYS A 59 16.87 18.31 -11.30
C LYS A 59 16.79 19.82 -10.98
N ASN A 60 16.17 20.16 -9.85
CA ASN A 60 15.94 21.52 -9.37
C ASN A 60 15.09 22.44 -10.28
N LYS A 61 14.48 21.90 -11.33
CA LYS A 61 13.54 22.63 -12.20
C LYS A 61 12.11 22.17 -11.92
N LYS A 62 11.20 23.13 -11.74
CA LYS A 62 9.77 22.86 -11.54
C LYS A 62 9.22 22.05 -12.72
N ASN A 63 8.46 20.99 -12.43
CA ASN A 63 7.90 20.13 -13.45
C ASN A 63 6.43 19.81 -13.12
N ASP A 64 5.54 20.09 -14.06
CA ASP A 64 4.09 19.95 -13.88
C ASP A 64 3.59 18.50 -13.92
N PHE A 65 4.43 17.56 -14.33
CA PHE A 65 4.12 16.13 -14.45
C PHE A 65 5.08 15.22 -13.69
N ALA A 66 5.82 15.76 -12.72
CA ALA A 66 6.84 15.02 -11.98
C ALA A 66 6.26 13.76 -11.30
N GLY A 67 5.10 13.85 -10.66
CA GLY A 67 4.43 12.72 -10.02
C GLY A 67 3.97 11.67 -11.02
N ILE A 68 3.52 12.08 -12.20
CA ILE A 68 3.16 11.17 -13.29
C ILE A 68 4.39 10.42 -13.79
N LYS A 69 5.50 11.14 -14.05
CA LYS A 69 6.78 10.53 -14.46
C LYS A 69 7.34 9.58 -13.40
N LEU A 70 7.15 9.94 -12.12
CA LEU A 70 7.54 9.06 -11.01
C LEU A 70 6.71 7.78 -11.01
N ALA A 71 5.39 7.86 -11.16
CA ALA A 71 4.50 6.70 -11.25
C ALA A 71 4.86 5.81 -12.45
N GLU A 72 5.11 6.40 -13.61
CA GLU A 72 5.58 5.67 -14.80
C GLU A 72 6.84 4.86 -14.50
N LYS A 73 7.82 5.51 -13.86
CA LYS A 73 9.08 4.84 -13.51
C LYS A 73 8.87 3.72 -12.51
N ILE A 74 8.02 3.92 -11.50
CA ILE A 74 7.67 2.89 -10.51
C ILE A 74 7.03 1.69 -11.19
N ARG A 75 6.06 1.88 -12.08
CA ARG A 75 5.35 0.79 -12.78
C ARG A 75 6.25 -0.08 -13.66
N LYS A 76 7.43 0.42 -14.05
CA LYS A 76 8.43 -0.37 -14.80
C LYS A 76 9.11 -1.45 -13.95
N PHE A 77 9.20 -1.27 -12.64
CA PHE A 77 9.84 -2.25 -11.75
C PHE A 77 8.90 -2.82 -10.67
N ASP A 78 7.85 -2.12 -10.29
CA ASP A 78 6.85 -2.62 -9.35
C ASP A 78 5.44 -2.17 -9.76
N LYS A 79 4.64 -3.13 -10.23
CA LYS A 79 3.26 -2.88 -10.65
C LYS A 79 2.28 -2.86 -9.47
N SER A 80 2.69 -3.37 -8.29
CA SER A 80 1.81 -3.63 -7.15
C SER A 80 1.77 -2.52 -6.11
N ILE A 81 2.80 -1.65 -6.03
CA ILE A 81 2.82 -0.56 -5.04
C ILE A 81 1.63 0.37 -5.26
N PRO A 82 0.74 0.55 -4.26
CA PRO A 82 -0.35 1.51 -4.37
C PRO A 82 0.17 2.94 -4.51
N ILE A 83 -0.38 3.71 -5.44
CA ILE A 83 -0.02 5.11 -5.67
C ILE A 83 -1.26 5.98 -5.50
N ILE A 84 -1.11 7.09 -4.77
CA ILE A 84 -2.09 8.15 -4.63
C ILE A 84 -1.47 9.43 -5.20
N PHE A 85 -2.07 9.95 -6.26
CA PHE A 85 -1.77 11.30 -6.74
C PHE A 85 -2.53 12.32 -5.91
N GLN A 86 -1.89 13.40 -5.50
CA GLN A 86 -2.57 14.54 -4.89
C GLN A 86 -2.27 15.82 -5.66
N SER A 87 -3.26 16.69 -5.79
CA SER A 87 -3.11 17.97 -6.50
C SER A 87 -4.23 18.95 -6.12
N ASN A 88 -3.93 20.25 -6.22
CA ASN A 88 -4.93 21.32 -6.17
C ASN A 88 -5.67 21.48 -7.51
N HIS A 89 -5.18 20.87 -8.58
CA HIS A 89 -5.76 20.94 -9.91
C HIS A 89 -6.23 19.56 -10.35
N LYS A 90 -7.38 19.53 -11.00
CA LYS A 90 -7.87 18.30 -11.64
C LYS A 90 -6.87 17.82 -12.69
N ILE A 91 -6.53 16.55 -12.65
CA ILE A 91 -5.73 15.89 -13.67
C ILE A 91 -6.62 15.02 -14.55
N PRO A 92 -6.26 14.80 -15.81
CA PRO A 92 -7.01 13.88 -16.66
C PRO A 92 -7.08 12.49 -16.03
N LYS A 93 -8.31 11.95 -15.90
CA LYS A 93 -8.58 10.62 -15.31
C LYS A 93 -7.77 9.49 -15.95
N LYS A 94 -7.32 9.69 -17.21
CA LYS A 94 -6.47 8.72 -17.94
C LYS A 94 -5.21 8.36 -17.15
N TYR A 95 -4.56 9.30 -16.46
CA TYR A 95 -3.33 9.01 -15.71
C TYR A 95 -3.58 8.10 -14.51
N SER A 96 -4.69 8.31 -13.78
CA SER A 96 -5.08 7.42 -12.70
C SER A 96 -5.35 6.00 -13.21
N LYS A 97 -5.98 5.86 -14.38
CA LYS A 97 -6.24 4.56 -15.01
C LYS A 97 -4.95 3.89 -15.49
N ILE A 98 -4.12 4.61 -16.26
CA ILE A 98 -2.85 4.07 -16.84
C ILE A 98 -1.92 3.55 -15.74
N TYR A 99 -1.79 4.29 -14.63
CA TYR A 99 -0.86 3.93 -13.57
C TYR A 99 -1.53 3.21 -12.40
N SER A 100 -2.80 2.80 -12.53
CA SER A 100 -3.59 2.17 -11.45
C SER A 100 -3.46 2.95 -10.13
N ALA A 101 -3.50 4.29 -10.23
CA ALA A 101 -3.35 5.19 -9.10
C ALA A 101 -4.71 5.77 -8.67
N LYS A 102 -4.82 6.13 -7.40
CA LYS A 102 -5.95 6.90 -6.88
C LYS A 102 -5.64 8.38 -6.92
N PHE A 103 -6.67 9.21 -6.97
CA PHE A 103 -6.53 10.67 -6.96
C PHE A 103 -7.15 11.24 -5.69
N LEU A 104 -6.48 12.24 -5.12
CA LEU A 104 -6.90 12.97 -3.94
C LEU A 104 -6.84 14.48 -4.27
N ASP A 105 -7.98 15.15 -4.19
CA ASP A 105 -8.07 16.59 -4.38
C ASP A 105 -7.64 17.30 -3.09
N LYS A 106 -6.58 18.12 -3.16
CA LYS A 106 -6.09 18.89 -2.01
C LYS A 106 -7.07 19.98 -1.56
N ASN A 107 -8.00 20.40 -2.44
CA ASN A 107 -9.03 21.39 -2.13
C ASN A 107 -10.28 20.74 -1.51
N SER A 108 -10.33 19.40 -1.39
CA SER A 108 -11.49 18.73 -0.81
C SER A 108 -11.68 19.14 0.66
N PRO A 109 -12.88 19.56 1.08
CA PRO A 109 -13.19 19.85 2.48
C PRO A 109 -13.08 18.61 3.37
N THR A 110 -13.08 17.41 2.77
CA THR A 110 -12.94 16.12 3.45
C THR A 110 -11.60 15.45 3.18
N LEU A 111 -10.57 16.20 2.80
CA LEU A 111 -9.24 15.72 2.40
C LEU A 111 -8.68 14.63 3.35
N PHE A 112 -8.67 14.90 4.65
CA PHE A 112 -8.11 13.94 5.62
C PHE A 112 -8.94 12.65 5.73
N LYS A 113 -10.26 12.75 5.64
CA LYS A 113 -11.17 11.60 5.64
C LYS A 113 -10.95 10.75 4.38
N GLU A 114 -10.84 11.39 3.23
CA GLU A 114 -10.58 10.72 1.96
C GLU A 114 -9.20 10.06 1.95
N MET A 115 -8.15 10.76 2.40
CA MET A 115 -6.80 10.22 2.53
C MET A 115 -6.79 9.01 3.45
N ARG A 116 -7.41 9.09 4.63
CA ARG A 116 -7.54 7.96 5.55
C ARG A 116 -8.23 6.76 4.89
N ASN A 117 -9.33 6.99 4.18
CA ASN A 117 -10.05 5.95 3.47
C ASN A 117 -9.21 5.29 2.38
N LEU A 118 -8.45 6.10 1.62
CA LEU A 118 -7.54 5.58 0.61
C LEU A 118 -6.42 4.74 1.22
N MET A 119 -5.82 5.20 2.32
CA MET A 119 -4.76 4.44 3.02
C MET A 119 -5.31 3.12 3.60
N VAL A 120 -6.46 3.16 4.27
CA VAL A 120 -7.10 1.97 4.83
C VAL A 120 -7.43 0.94 3.75
N ASN A 121 -7.93 1.38 2.60
CA ASN A 121 -8.38 0.48 1.55
C ASN A 121 -7.28 0.02 0.58
N ASN A 122 -6.17 0.77 0.46
CA ASN A 122 -5.15 0.49 -0.56
C ASN A 122 -3.77 0.18 0.03
N PHE A 123 -3.41 0.67 1.23
CA PHE A 123 -2.09 0.45 1.83
C PHE A 123 -2.06 -0.71 2.85
N GLY A 124 -3.14 -1.48 2.93
CA GLY A 124 -3.22 -2.64 3.80
C GLY A 124 -3.55 -2.35 5.28
N PHE A 125 -3.86 -1.10 5.65
CA PHE A 125 -4.16 -0.75 7.05
C PHE A 125 -5.54 -1.21 7.53
N GLY A 126 -6.49 -1.45 6.62
CA GLY A 126 -7.82 -1.96 6.94
C GLY A 126 -7.92 -3.48 6.96
N ASP A 127 -9.16 -3.99 7.01
CA ASP A 127 -9.43 -5.41 6.87
C ASP A 127 -8.94 -5.93 5.52
N PHE A 128 -8.42 -7.16 5.52
CA PHE A 128 -8.17 -7.85 4.27
C PHE A 128 -9.50 -8.22 3.62
N LYS A 129 -9.74 -7.71 2.43
CA LYS A 129 -10.96 -7.98 1.66
C LYS A 129 -10.64 -9.01 0.58
N PHE A 130 -11.08 -10.25 0.77
CA PHE A 130 -11.02 -11.24 -0.29
C PHE A 130 -11.97 -10.82 -1.42
N ARG A 131 -11.44 -10.76 -2.63
CA ARG A 131 -12.19 -10.32 -3.83
C ARG A 131 -12.13 -11.38 -4.91
N ALA A 132 -13.23 -11.51 -5.62
CA ALA A 132 -13.23 -12.18 -6.93
C ALA A 132 -12.45 -11.33 -7.96
N PRO A 133 -12.06 -11.90 -9.12
CA PRO A 133 -11.37 -11.17 -10.18
C PRO A 133 -12.15 -9.95 -10.72
N ASP A 134 -13.49 -9.98 -10.64
CA ASP A 134 -14.38 -8.86 -10.97
C ASP A 134 -14.39 -7.73 -9.93
N GLY A 135 -13.67 -7.91 -8.80
CA GLY A 135 -13.57 -6.95 -7.71
C GLY A 135 -14.61 -7.10 -6.60
N LYS A 136 -15.61 -8.00 -6.74
CA LYS A 136 -16.65 -8.27 -5.73
C LYS A 136 -16.01 -8.81 -4.45
N VAL A 137 -16.38 -8.23 -3.30
CA VAL A 137 -15.91 -8.70 -1.98
C VAL A 137 -16.64 -9.99 -1.60
N ILE A 138 -15.87 -11.06 -1.41
CA ILE A 138 -16.37 -12.38 -1.02
C ILE A 138 -16.34 -12.55 0.50
N SER A 139 -15.26 -12.10 1.14
CA SER A 139 -15.02 -12.26 2.58
C SER A 139 -14.08 -11.17 3.10
N LYS A 140 -13.98 -11.05 4.44
CA LYS A 140 -13.06 -10.10 5.10
C LYS A 140 -12.34 -10.77 6.25
N ALA A 141 -11.08 -10.38 6.49
CA ALA A 141 -10.31 -10.80 7.66
C ALA A 141 -9.71 -9.56 8.35
N SER A 142 -10.00 -9.38 9.62
CA SER A 142 -9.52 -8.23 10.40
C SER A 142 -8.17 -8.52 11.07
N ASN A 143 -7.83 -9.79 11.26
CA ASN A 143 -6.58 -10.24 11.89
C ASN A 143 -6.02 -11.50 11.22
N ILE A 144 -4.82 -11.89 11.62
CA ILE A 144 -4.08 -13.02 11.02
C ILE A 144 -4.80 -14.36 11.24
N ASN A 145 -5.41 -14.57 12.40
CA ASN A 145 -6.14 -15.81 12.69
C ASN A 145 -7.35 -15.96 11.77
N GLN A 146 -8.11 -14.88 11.55
CA GLN A 146 -9.20 -14.87 10.58
C GLN A 146 -8.69 -15.05 9.16
N LEU A 147 -7.56 -14.43 8.79
CA LEU A 147 -6.94 -14.65 7.48
C LEU A 147 -6.61 -16.12 7.28
N LYS A 148 -5.92 -16.76 8.24
CA LYS A 148 -5.52 -18.16 8.22
C LYS A 148 -6.72 -19.12 8.04
N THR A 149 -7.83 -18.83 8.73
CA THR A 149 -9.04 -19.65 8.65
C THR A 149 -9.75 -19.47 7.31
N LYS A 150 -9.86 -18.21 6.84
CA LYS A 150 -10.62 -17.89 5.63
C LYS A 150 -9.88 -18.24 4.35
N ILE A 151 -8.56 -18.11 4.32
CA ILE A 151 -7.74 -18.42 3.14
C ILE A 151 -7.93 -19.87 2.67
N LYS A 152 -8.20 -20.80 3.60
CA LYS A 152 -8.47 -22.20 3.30
C LYS A 152 -9.81 -22.46 2.61
N LYS A 153 -10.74 -21.49 2.68
CA LYS A 153 -12.12 -21.59 2.17
C LYS A 153 -12.36 -20.70 0.94
N ILE A 154 -11.39 -19.91 0.57
CA ILE A 154 -11.50 -18.98 -0.58
C ILE A 154 -11.15 -19.71 -1.88
N SER A 155 -11.84 -19.36 -2.96
CA SER A 155 -11.59 -19.94 -4.27
C SER A 155 -10.17 -19.65 -4.78
N LYS A 156 -9.65 -20.55 -5.61
CA LYS A 156 -8.32 -20.45 -6.22
C LYS A 156 -8.17 -19.15 -7.04
N GLU A 157 -9.21 -18.75 -7.75
CA GLU A 157 -9.22 -17.52 -8.56
C GLU A 157 -9.03 -16.27 -7.70
N SER A 158 -9.70 -16.21 -6.54
CA SER A 158 -9.53 -15.10 -5.59
C SER A 158 -8.11 -15.08 -5.01
N LEU A 159 -7.54 -16.24 -4.66
CA LEU A 159 -6.16 -16.33 -4.16
C LEU A 159 -5.15 -15.89 -5.22
N LEU A 160 -5.30 -16.33 -6.46
CA LEU A 160 -4.48 -15.91 -7.60
C LEU A 160 -4.56 -14.40 -7.82
N TYR A 161 -5.78 -13.84 -7.81
CA TYR A 161 -5.97 -12.39 -7.93
C TYR A 161 -5.19 -11.61 -6.85
N HIS A 162 -5.26 -12.06 -5.59
CA HIS A 162 -4.57 -11.38 -4.49
C HIS A 162 -3.05 -11.59 -4.51
N ALA A 163 -2.58 -12.77 -4.89
CA ALA A 163 -1.15 -13.07 -5.03
C ALA A 163 -0.51 -12.27 -6.15
N SER A 164 -1.13 -12.23 -7.33
CA SER A 164 -0.63 -11.48 -8.50
C SER A 164 -0.52 -9.97 -8.26
N ASN A 165 -1.28 -9.44 -7.30
CA ASN A 165 -1.28 -8.03 -6.94
C ASN A 165 -0.58 -7.72 -5.61
N ASN A 166 0.12 -8.68 -5.00
CA ASN A 166 0.80 -8.56 -3.71
C ASN A 166 -0.09 -8.07 -2.56
N HIS A 167 -1.40 -8.26 -2.64
CA HIS A 167 -2.33 -7.76 -1.63
C HIS A 167 -2.10 -8.40 -0.26
N LEU A 168 -1.80 -9.71 -0.21
CA LEU A 168 -1.51 -10.45 1.03
C LEU A 168 -0.23 -9.96 1.67
N SER A 169 0.86 -9.84 0.90
CA SER A 169 2.14 -9.38 1.41
C SER A 169 2.06 -7.93 1.94
N ASN A 170 1.36 -7.05 1.23
CA ASN A 170 1.18 -5.66 1.66
C ASN A 170 0.37 -5.58 2.96
N TRP A 171 -0.71 -6.38 3.09
CA TRP A 171 -1.54 -6.41 4.28
C TRP A 171 -0.79 -6.96 5.52
N LEU A 172 0.03 -7.99 5.33
CA LEU A 172 0.88 -8.57 6.38
C LEU A 172 1.99 -7.59 6.80
N ALA A 173 2.65 -6.93 5.83
CA ALA A 173 3.67 -5.92 6.10
C ALA A 173 3.11 -4.74 6.90
N ALA A 174 1.89 -4.29 6.59
CA ALA A 174 1.20 -3.23 7.33
C ALA A 174 0.92 -3.60 8.81
N ARG A 175 0.99 -4.88 9.15
CA ARG A 175 0.84 -5.42 10.53
C ARG A 175 2.15 -5.79 11.20
N GLY A 176 3.29 -5.52 10.55
CA GLY A 176 4.61 -5.84 11.08
C GLY A 176 5.05 -7.30 10.85
N GLU A 177 4.27 -8.09 10.12
CA GLU A 177 4.55 -9.49 9.81
C GLU A 177 5.51 -9.60 8.61
N PHE A 178 6.69 -9.00 8.72
CA PHE A 178 7.61 -8.80 7.59
C PHE A 178 8.15 -10.12 7.01
N THR A 179 8.49 -11.08 7.87
CA THR A 179 8.99 -12.39 7.41
C THR A 179 7.93 -13.13 6.59
N LEU A 180 6.68 -13.10 7.05
CA LEU A 180 5.58 -13.72 6.34
C LEU A 180 5.23 -12.93 5.06
N ALA A 181 5.25 -11.61 5.13
CA ALA A 181 5.01 -10.74 3.99
C ALA A 181 6.01 -10.98 2.86
N SER A 182 7.31 -11.14 3.17
CA SER A 182 8.34 -11.40 2.16
C SER A 182 8.13 -12.76 1.49
N LYS A 183 7.82 -13.81 2.24
CA LYS A 183 7.49 -15.12 1.68
C LYS A 183 6.29 -15.07 0.71
N PHE A 184 5.22 -14.36 1.07
CA PHE A 184 4.08 -14.17 0.18
C PHE A 184 4.41 -13.34 -1.07
N ARG A 185 5.37 -12.42 -0.99
CA ARG A 185 5.80 -11.61 -2.12
C ARG A 185 6.60 -12.39 -3.16
N GLU A 186 7.33 -13.41 -2.73
CA GLU A 186 8.08 -14.32 -3.58
C GLU A 186 7.16 -15.25 -4.38
N ILE A 187 5.99 -15.61 -3.82
CA ILE A 187 4.99 -16.45 -4.47
C ILE A 187 4.26 -15.62 -5.53
N ARG A 188 4.60 -15.80 -6.78
CA ARG A 188 3.91 -15.15 -7.90
C ARG A 188 2.71 -15.97 -8.36
N GLY A 189 1.75 -15.31 -9.04
CA GLY A 189 0.54 -15.99 -9.52
C GLY A 189 0.80 -17.25 -10.35
N ASP A 190 1.93 -17.33 -11.05
CA ASP A 190 2.32 -18.51 -11.82
C ASP A 190 2.69 -19.72 -10.94
N ASP A 191 3.16 -19.50 -9.73
CA ASP A 191 3.47 -20.59 -8.78
C ASP A 191 2.20 -21.28 -8.28
N PHE A 192 1.06 -20.56 -8.23
CA PHE A 192 -0.23 -21.14 -7.86
C PHE A 192 -0.90 -21.94 -8.99
N LYS A 193 -0.42 -21.86 -10.23
CA LYS A 193 -0.94 -22.67 -11.33
C LYS A 193 -0.45 -24.11 -11.30
N LYS A 194 0.61 -24.37 -10.52
CA LYS A 194 1.24 -25.69 -10.40
C LYS A 194 0.61 -26.60 -9.34
N TYR A 195 -0.33 -26.08 -8.57
CA TYR A 195 -1.11 -26.79 -7.52
C TYR A 195 -2.61 -26.63 -7.77
#